data_8405e26732a43da0325a6b83371f1e10
#
_entry.id   8405e26732a43da0325a6b83371f1e10
#
_cell.length_a   1.000
_cell.length_b   1.000
_cell.length_c   1.000
_cell.angle_alpha   90.00
_cell.angle_beta   90.00
_cell.angle_gamma   90.00
#
_symmetry.space_group_name_H-M   'P 1'
#
loop_
_entity.id
_entity.type
_entity.pdbx_description
1 polymer ?
#
loop_
_entity_poly.entity_id
_entity_poly.type
_entity_poly.pdbx_seq_one_letter_code
_entity_poly.pdbx_strand_id
1 'polypeptide(L)'
;MRFATWNVNSIRTRVDRVIAFLERSGTDVLAMQEIKCRPDQFPTEAFEEAGYHVAIHGLNQWNGVAIASRLPILDVQDHFPTQPAFGEPPVVEARALGVTIDTTDALPSEDGQASSMTIWSLYVPNGRELTHAHYAYKLEWLANLAEQGRGWLADPDTLIALVGDWNVAPLDEDVWDMSAFEGATHVSAPEREAFAAFAADGWVEVTRDRVTNYTYWDYQKLRFPKNEGMRIDFAYCSPALAARVSGAQIDRDERKGKGASDHVPVIVDVD
;
A
#
# COMPACT_ATOMS: atom_id res chain seq x y z
N MET A 1 14.54 1.57 11.12
CA MET A 1 14.16 1.17 9.75
C MET A 1 13.03 2.06 9.23
N ARG A 2 12.97 2.31 7.94
CA ARG A 2 11.89 3.11 7.31
C ARG A 2 11.27 2.35 6.16
N PHE A 3 9.94 2.19 6.17
CA PHE A 3 9.23 1.68 5.00
C PHE A 3 8.20 2.71 4.50
N ALA A 4 7.82 2.59 3.23
CA ALA A 4 6.83 3.46 2.62
C ALA A 4 5.90 2.69 1.68
N THR A 5 4.72 3.27 1.44
CA THR A 5 3.82 2.82 0.37
C THR A 5 3.51 3.98 -0.57
N TRP A 6 3.44 3.70 -1.87
CA TRP A 6 3.15 4.70 -2.88
C TRP A 6 2.48 4.07 -4.12
N ASN A 7 1.26 4.46 -4.41
CA ASN A 7 0.68 4.21 -5.72
C ASN A 7 1.39 5.13 -6.74
N VAL A 8 2.23 4.53 -7.57
CA VAL A 8 3.09 5.27 -8.51
C VAL A 8 2.41 5.58 -9.84
N ASN A 9 1.22 5.04 -10.08
CA ASN A 9 0.44 5.24 -11.30
C ASN A 9 1.31 5.15 -12.58
N SER A 10 1.93 3.99 -12.82
CA SER A 10 2.93 3.64 -13.84
C SER A 10 4.37 3.97 -13.45
N ILE A 11 5.09 2.90 -13.08
CA ILE A 11 6.53 3.00 -12.72
C ILE A 11 7.39 3.43 -13.91
N ARG A 12 7.09 2.96 -15.14
CA ARG A 12 7.88 3.28 -16.32
C ARG A 12 7.96 4.77 -16.65
N THR A 13 6.98 5.54 -16.24
CA THR A 13 6.94 7.00 -16.45
C THR A 13 7.46 7.80 -15.27
N ARG A 14 7.74 7.13 -14.13
CA ARG A 14 8.08 7.77 -12.86
C ARG A 14 9.31 7.19 -12.18
N VAL A 15 10.07 6.32 -12.85
CA VAL A 15 11.25 5.67 -12.28
C VAL A 15 12.22 6.69 -11.68
N ASP A 16 12.59 7.73 -12.42
CA ASP A 16 13.54 8.75 -11.95
C ASP A 16 13.02 9.45 -10.67
N ARG A 17 11.72 9.72 -10.61
CA ARG A 17 11.08 10.33 -9.44
C ARG A 17 11.06 9.39 -8.24
N VAL A 18 10.79 8.11 -8.47
CA VAL A 18 10.78 7.09 -7.40
C VAL A 18 12.18 6.88 -6.84
N ILE A 19 13.18 6.79 -7.69
CA ILE A 19 14.58 6.69 -7.26
C ILE A 19 15.01 7.93 -6.46
N ALA A 20 14.71 9.12 -6.96
CA ALA A 20 15.00 10.38 -6.25
C ALA A 20 14.29 10.46 -4.88
N PHE A 21 13.05 9.95 -4.78
CA PHE A 21 12.34 9.84 -3.51
C PHE A 21 13.06 8.88 -2.55
N LEU A 22 13.44 7.69 -3.01
CA LEU A 22 14.14 6.68 -2.21
C LEU A 22 15.45 7.22 -1.65
N GLU A 23 16.26 7.90 -2.48
CA GLU A 23 17.52 8.51 -2.07
C GLU A 23 17.31 9.62 -1.03
N ARG A 24 16.38 10.53 -1.29
CA ARG A 24 16.10 11.69 -0.43
C ARG A 24 15.48 11.29 0.91
N SER A 25 14.54 10.35 0.89
CA SER A 25 13.82 9.93 2.09
C SER A 25 14.59 8.95 2.96
N GLY A 26 15.59 8.27 2.41
CA GLY A 26 16.28 7.18 3.08
C GLY A 26 15.38 5.98 3.37
N THR A 27 14.34 5.77 2.54
CA THR A 27 13.42 4.65 2.69
C THR A 27 14.14 3.32 2.42
N ASP A 28 14.03 2.38 3.36
CA ASP A 28 14.66 1.05 3.23
C ASP A 28 13.78 0.10 2.40
N VAL A 29 12.45 0.19 2.53
CA VAL A 29 11.49 -0.65 1.81
C VAL A 29 10.36 0.20 1.25
N LEU A 30 10.11 0.10 -0.07
CA LEU A 30 9.02 0.79 -0.77
C LEU A 30 8.06 -0.22 -1.37
N ALA A 31 6.80 -0.21 -0.91
CA ALA A 31 5.68 -0.92 -1.51
C ALA A 31 5.01 -0.04 -2.56
N MET A 32 4.97 -0.48 -3.81
CA MET A 32 4.43 0.27 -4.96
C MET A 32 3.15 -0.37 -5.49
N GLN A 33 2.16 0.45 -5.83
CA GLN A 33 0.93 0.06 -6.48
C GLN A 33 0.80 0.73 -7.85
N GLU A 34 -0.01 0.15 -8.71
CA GLU A 34 -0.21 0.59 -10.10
C GLU A 34 1.09 0.71 -10.90
N ILE A 35 1.97 -0.27 -10.81
CA ILE A 35 3.20 -0.27 -11.61
C ILE A 35 2.93 -0.32 -13.12
N LYS A 36 1.76 -0.85 -13.53
CA LYS A 36 1.23 -0.87 -14.92
C LYS A 36 2.20 -1.44 -15.95
N CYS A 37 2.88 -2.50 -15.59
CA CYS A 37 3.79 -3.22 -16.49
C CYS A 37 3.96 -4.68 -16.05
N ARG A 38 4.43 -5.50 -16.97
CA ARG A 38 4.91 -6.86 -16.68
C ARG A 38 6.31 -6.81 -16.06
N PRO A 39 6.77 -7.90 -15.41
CA PRO A 39 8.12 -7.95 -14.81
C PRO A 39 9.24 -7.63 -15.82
N ASP A 40 9.14 -8.12 -17.06
CA ASP A 40 10.11 -7.85 -18.13
C ASP A 40 10.17 -6.38 -18.60
N GLN A 41 9.23 -5.56 -18.19
CA GLN A 41 9.13 -4.12 -18.50
C GLN A 41 9.41 -3.22 -17.32
N PHE A 42 9.60 -3.80 -16.13
CA PHE A 42 9.91 -3.05 -14.95
C PHE A 42 11.36 -2.53 -15.01
N PRO A 43 11.65 -1.29 -14.61
CA PRO A 43 12.99 -0.70 -14.68
C PRO A 43 13.92 -1.23 -13.56
N THR A 44 14.11 -2.54 -13.49
CA THR A 44 14.85 -3.24 -12.40
C THR A 44 16.26 -2.68 -12.23
N GLU A 45 16.99 -2.42 -13.32
CA GLU A 45 18.36 -1.93 -13.32
C GLU A 45 18.49 -0.63 -12.52
N ALA A 46 17.54 0.32 -12.66
CA ALA A 46 17.57 1.58 -11.93
C ALA A 46 17.44 1.40 -10.41
N PHE A 47 16.66 0.41 -9.96
CA PHE A 47 16.52 0.07 -8.55
C PHE A 47 17.78 -0.65 -8.02
N GLU A 48 18.36 -1.56 -8.80
CA GLU A 48 19.60 -2.27 -8.44
C GLU A 48 20.77 -1.30 -8.33
N GLU A 49 20.91 -0.35 -9.26
CA GLU A 49 21.92 0.72 -9.19
C GLU A 49 21.75 1.61 -7.96
N ALA A 50 20.50 1.82 -7.49
CA ALA A 50 20.19 2.54 -6.27
C ALA A 50 20.35 1.68 -4.99
N GLY A 51 20.74 0.40 -5.12
CA GLY A 51 20.99 -0.51 -4.01
C GLY A 51 19.74 -1.23 -3.48
N TYR A 52 18.72 -1.42 -4.33
CA TYR A 52 17.47 -2.11 -3.95
C TYR A 52 17.31 -3.43 -4.71
N HIS A 53 16.95 -4.47 -3.98
CA HIS A 53 16.34 -5.68 -4.54
C HIS A 53 14.87 -5.41 -4.85
N VAL A 54 14.32 -6.04 -5.90
CA VAL A 54 12.92 -5.84 -6.28
C VAL A 54 12.17 -7.16 -6.42
N ALA A 55 10.95 -7.20 -5.88
CA ALA A 55 9.96 -8.22 -6.17
C ALA A 55 8.79 -7.57 -6.94
N ILE A 56 8.30 -8.24 -7.98
CA ILE A 56 7.38 -7.64 -8.95
C ILE A 56 6.27 -8.64 -9.26
N HIS A 57 5.02 -8.18 -9.14
CA HIS A 57 3.85 -8.89 -9.64
C HIS A 57 3.05 -7.98 -10.56
N GLY A 58 3.04 -8.28 -11.86
CA GLY A 58 2.34 -7.51 -12.88
C GLY A 58 1.99 -8.38 -14.08
N LEU A 59 0.75 -8.32 -14.54
CA LEU A 59 0.25 -9.15 -15.64
C LEU A 59 0.23 -8.42 -16.97
N ASN A 60 -0.03 -7.13 -16.95
CA ASN A 60 -0.21 -6.30 -18.14
C ASN A 60 -0.06 -4.81 -17.82
N GLN A 61 -0.63 -3.94 -18.66
CA GLN A 61 -0.63 -2.47 -18.47
C GLN A 61 -1.61 -1.94 -17.41
N TRP A 62 -2.35 -2.81 -16.74
CA TRP A 62 -3.30 -2.48 -15.69
C TRP A 62 -2.84 -3.07 -14.35
N ASN A 63 -3.19 -2.42 -13.24
CA ASN A 63 -2.83 -2.88 -11.91
C ASN A 63 -1.31 -3.04 -11.72
N GLY A 64 -0.89 -4.11 -11.06
CA GLY A 64 0.49 -4.44 -10.77
C GLY A 64 1.00 -3.81 -9.49
N VAL A 65 1.73 -4.60 -8.72
CA VAL A 65 2.35 -4.22 -7.46
C VAL A 65 3.82 -4.64 -7.46
N ALA A 66 4.65 -3.89 -6.73
CA ALA A 66 6.07 -4.24 -6.56
C ALA A 66 6.55 -3.80 -5.18
N ILE A 67 7.62 -4.43 -4.71
CA ILE A 67 8.33 -4.03 -3.49
C ILE A 67 9.81 -3.90 -3.83
N ALA A 68 10.38 -2.74 -3.51
CA ALA A 68 11.82 -2.50 -3.54
C ALA A 68 12.37 -2.48 -2.12
N SER A 69 13.45 -3.21 -1.85
CA SER A 69 14.04 -3.35 -0.52
C SER A 69 15.56 -3.24 -0.57
N ARG A 70 16.15 -2.43 0.31
CA ARG A 70 17.60 -2.46 0.60
C ARG A 70 18.00 -3.67 1.41
N LEU A 71 17.04 -4.23 2.16
CA LEU A 71 17.23 -5.41 2.99
C LEU A 71 17.08 -6.68 2.15
N PRO A 72 17.77 -7.78 2.48
CA PRO A 72 17.66 -9.02 1.74
C PRO A 72 16.22 -9.56 1.73
N ILE A 73 15.75 -9.97 0.56
CA ILE A 73 14.45 -10.62 0.38
C ILE A 73 14.61 -12.12 0.64
N LEU A 74 13.85 -12.64 1.58
CA LEU A 74 13.86 -14.06 1.99
C LEU A 74 12.78 -14.88 1.31
N ASP A 75 11.58 -14.29 1.11
CA ASP A 75 10.43 -14.97 0.50
C ASP A 75 9.55 -13.97 -0.27
N VAL A 76 8.85 -14.46 -1.29
CA VAL A 76 7.94 -13.66 -2.12
C VAL A 76 6.64 -14.43 -2.37
N GLN A 77 5.51 -13.78 -2.12
CA GLN A 77 4.16 -14.29 -2.37
C GLN A 77 3.43 -13.33 -3.30
N ASP A 78 3.12 -13.74 -4.51
CA ASP A 78 2.52 -12.90 -5.56
C ASP A 78 1.00 -12.66 -5.38
N HIS A 79 0.36 -13.31 -4.41
CA HIS A 79 -1.01 -13.08 -3.95
C HIS A 79 -1.21 -13.70 -2.57
N PHE A 80 -2.21 -13.28 -1.82
CA PHE A 80 -2.60 -14.00 -0.60
C PHE A 80 -3.51 -15.19 -0.96
N PRO A 81 -3.42 -16.34 -0.24
CA PRO A 81 -4.01 -17.61 -0.66
C PRO A 81 -5.50 -17.57 -1.04
N THR A 82 -6.27 -16.69 -0.40
CA THR A 82 -7.71 -16.54 -0.62
C THR A 82 -8.06 -15.36 -1.52
N GLN A 83 -7.10 -14.75 -2.21
CA GLN A 83 -7.37 -13.62 -3.09
C GLN A 83 -8.35 -14.01 -4.19
N PRO A 84 -9.51 -13.32 -4.33
CA PRO A 84 -10.50 -13.68 -5.33
C PRO A 84 -10.04 -13.29 -6.74
N ALA A 85 -10.51 -14.04 -7.73
CA ALA A 85 -10.35 -13.73 -9.14
C ALA A 85 -11.47 -12.83 -9.66
N PHE A 86 -11.19 -12.04 -10.71
CA PHE A 86 -12.17 -11.17 -11.36
C PHE A 86 -12.06 -11.24 -12.88
N GLY A 87 -13.17 -10.93 -13.57
CA GLY A 87 -13.23 -10.85 -15.03
C GLY A 87 -13.73 -12.12 -15.71
N GLU A 88 -13.76 -12.11 -17.04
CA GLU A 88 -14.16 -13.23 -17.88
C GLU A 88 -13.09 -13.46 -18.99
N PRO A 89 -12.30 -14.55 -18.94
CA PRO A 89 -12.24 -15.54 -17.86
C PRO A 89 -11.74 -14.95 -16.55
N PRO A 90 -12.09 -15.55 -15.37
CA PRO A 90 -11.63 -15.06 -14.08
C PRO A 90 -10.11 -15.16 -13.95
N VAL A 91 -9.47 -14.09 -13.47
CA VAL A 91 -8.02 -14.01 -13.23
C VAL A 91 -7.78 -13.43 -11.84
N VAL A 92 -6.86 -14.02 -11.07
CA VAL A 92 -6.33 -13.39 -9.87
C VAL A 92 -5.48 -12.21 -10.34
N GLU A 93 -5.98 -10.99 -10.13
CA GLU A 93 -5.31 -9.78 -10.59
C GLU A 93 -4.06 -9.48 -9.75
N ALA A 94 -3.06 -8.85 -10.36
CA ALA A 94 -1.83 -8.41 -9.69
C ALA A 94 -2.12 -7.21 -8.76
N ARG A 95 -2.70 -7.49 -7.57
CA ARG A 95 -3.16 -6.49 -6.59
C ARG A 95 -2.56 -6.67 -5.21
N ALA A 96 -1.92 -7.78 -4.94
CA ALA A 96 -1.21 -8.04 -3.69
C ALA A 96 0.15 -8.66 -4.00
N LEU A 97 1.15 -8.28 -3.20
CA LEU A 97 2.48 -8.86 -3.21
C LEU A 97 3.01 -8.84 -1.78
N GLY A 98 3.27 -10.01 -1.22
CA GLY A 98 3.91 -10.15 0.08
C GLY A 98 5.39 -10.43 -0.09
N VAL A 99 6.23 -9.73 0.66
CA VAL A 99 7.68 -9.95 0.69
C VAL A 99 8.12 -10.07 2.13
N THR A 100 8.81 -11.16 2.45
CA THR A 100 9.51 -11.31 3.73
C THR A 100 10.95 -10.87 3.56
N ILE A 101 11.38 -9.93 4.39
CA ILE A 101 12.72 -9.35 4.40
C ILE A 101 13.48 -9.73 5.66
N ASP A 102 14.80 -9.85 5.56
CA ASP A 102 15.68 -9.98 6.71
C ASP A 102 15.81 -8.63 7.41
N THR A 103 15.39 -8.55 8.66
CA THR A 103 15.46 -7.32 9.47
C THR A 103 16.47 -7.41 10.62
N THR A 104 17.29 -8.46 10.67
CA THR A 104 18.22 -8.75 11.76
C THR A 104 19.08 -7.54 12.15
N ASP A 105 19.63 -6.82 11.16
CA ASP A 105 20.46 -5.63 11.40
C ASP A 105 19.63 -4.34 11.56
N ALA A 106 18.43 -4.30 11.00
CA ALA A 106 17.60 -3.09 10.95
C ALA A 106 16.61 -2.99 12.13
N LEU A 107 16.08 -4.13 12.58
CA LEU A 107 15.16 -4.27 13.71
C LEU A 107 15.63 -5.42 14.61
N PRO A 108 16.74 -5.26 15.34
CA PRO A 108 17.28 -6.34 16.16
C PRO A 108 16.26 -6.77 17.21
N SER A 109 16.19 -8.09 17.46
CA SER A 109 15.44 -8.66 18.55
C SER A 109 16.18 -8.47 19.88
N GLU A 110 15.46 -8.41 20.99
CA GLU A 110 16.08 -8.23 22.32
C GLU A 110 17.03 -9.38 22.70
N ASP A 111 16.77 -10.56 22.19
CA ASP A 111 17.60 -11.77 22.41
C ASP A 111 18.72 -11.96 21.36
N GLY A 112 18.84 -11.05 20.39
CA GLY A 112 19.84 -11.07 19.33
C GLY A 112 19.63 -12.18 18.29
N GLN A 113 18.45 -12.77 18.21
CA GLN A 113 18.10 -13.74 17.17
C GLN A 113 17.82 -13.05 15.83
N ALA A 114 17.92 -13.81 14.74
CA ALA A 114 17.55 -13.35 13.41
C ALA A 114 16.06 -12.94 13.40
N SER A 115 15.80 -11.76 12.88
CA SER A 115 14.44 -11.25 12.75
C SER A 115 14.06 -11.07 11.29
N SER A 116 12.79 -11.24 10.99
CA SER A 116 12.24 -10.99 9.67
C SER A 116 10.90 -10.24 9.78
N MET A 117 10.59 -9.48 8.76
CA MET A 117 9.33 -8.76 8.64
C MET A 117 8.69 -9.07 7.30
N THR A 118 7.38 -9.30 7.28
CA THR A 118 6.62 -9.42 6.03
C THR A 118 5.90 -8.10 5.75
N ILE A 119 6.07 -7.59 4.54
CA ILE A 119 5.34 -6.40 4.07
C ILE A 119 4.50 -6.77 2.85
N TRP A 120 3.23 -6.41 2.86
CA TRP A 120 2.30 -6.60 1.77
C TRP A 120 2.05 -5.27 1.06
N SER A 121 2.37 -5.21 -0.24
CA SER A 121 1.92 -4.13 -1.14
C SER A 121 0.52 -4.46 -1.64
N LEU A 122 -0.46 -3.65 -1.25
CA LEU A 122 -1.87 -3.88 -1.53
C LEU A 122 -2.43 -2.79 -2.46
N TYR A 123 -3.08 -3.22 -3.53
CA TYR A 123 -3.87 -2.39 -4.43
C TYR A 123 -5.31 -2.87 -4.43
N VAL A 124 -6.08 -2.45 -3.43
CA VAL A 124 -7.48 -2.83 -3.26
C VAL A 124 -8.28 -2.41 -4.50
N PRO A 125 -9.19 -3.24 -5.02
CA PRO A 125 -10.04 -2.86 -6.15
C PRO A 125 -10.76 -1.53 -5.92
N ASN A 126 -10.77 -0.65 -6.93
CA ASN A 126 -11.39 0.68 -6.80
C ASN A 126 -12.92 0.62 -6.52
N GLY A 127 -13.62 -0.39 -7.08
CA GLY A 127 -15.07 -0.53 -6.94
C GLY A 127 -15.87 0.09 -8.10
N ARG A 128 -15.34 1.11 -8.76
CA ARG A 128 -15.98 1.89 -9.85
C ARG A 128 -17.26 2.59 -9.41
N GLU A 129 -18.40 1.87 -9.39
CA GLU A 129 -19.71 2.36 -8.99
C GLU A 129 -20.37 1.34 -8.07
N LEU A 130 -21.23 1.76 -7.14
CA LEU A 130 -21.86 0.89 -6.13
C LEU A 130 -22.68 -0.27 -6.74
N THR A 131 -23.19 -0.10 -7.96
CA THR A 131 -23.96 -1.12 -8.71
C THR A 131 -23.10 -1.99 -9.63
N HIS A 132 -21.82 -1.69 -9.76
CA HIS A 132 -20.94 -2.41 -10.68
C HIS A 132 -20.42 -3.70 -10.03
N ALA A 133 -20.24 -4.78 -10.81
CA ALA A 133 -19.68 -6.05 -10.31
C ALA A 133 -18.30 -5.89 -9.63
N HIS A 134 -17.53 -4.90 -10.04
CA HIS A 134 -16.22 -4.57 -9.44
C HIS A 134 -16.35 -4.06 -7.99
N TYR A 135 -17.50 -3.53 -7.59
CA TYR A 135 -17.75 -3.16 -6.20
C TYR A 135 -17.95 -4.39 -5.30
N ALA A 136 -18.74 -5.38 -5.77
CA ALA A 136 -18.89 -6.65 -5.05
C ALA A 136 -17.52 -7.37 -4.93
N TYR A 137 -16.72 -7.38 -6.01
CA TYR A 137 -15.36 -7.90 -6.02
C TYR A 137 -14.46 -7.19 -4.98
N LYS A 138 -14.56 -5.87 -4.85
CA LYS A 138 -13.83 -5.10 -3.83
C LYS A 138 -14.15 -5.56 -2.41
N LEU A 139 -15.44 -5.70 -2.10
CA LEU A 139 -15.88 -6.12 -0.77
C LEU A 139 -15.45 -7.58 -0.47
N GLU A 140 -15.57 -8.48 -1.43
CA GLU A 140 -15.07 -9.86 -1.33
C GLU A 140 -13.55 -9.89 -1.11
N TRP A 141 -12.80 -9.07 -1.86
CA TRP A 141 -11.36 -8.97 -1.76
C TRP A 141 -10.92 -8.50 -0.36
N LEU A 142 -11.58 -7.49 0.20
CA LEU A 142 -11.32 -6.99 1.56
C LEU A 142 -11.69 -8.04 2.63
N ALA A 143 -12.82 -8.72 2.48
CA ALA A 143 -13.26 -9.76 3.42
C ALA A 143 -12.28 -10.93 3.45
N ASN A 144 -11.82 -11.39 2.28
CA ASN A 144 -10.87 -12.49 2.17
C ASN A 144 -9.48 -12.10 2.71
N LEU A 145 -9.04 -10.85 2.49
CA LEU A 145 -7.81 -10.35 3.09
C LEU A 145 -7.91 -10.27 4.63
N ALA A 146 -9.05 -9.82 5.17
CA ALA A 146 -9.28 -9.78 6.62
C ALA A 146 -9.27 -11.18 7.23
N GLU A 147 -9.90 -12.17 6.57
CA GLU A 147 -9.86 -13.58 7.00
C GLU A 147 -8.42 -14.11 7.01
N GLN A 148 -7.67 -13.88 5.94
CA GLN A 148 -6.26 -14.27 5.88
C GLN A 148 -5.44 -13.56 6.96
N GLY A 149 -5.70 -12.28 7.19
CA GLY A 149 -5.05 -11.46 8.20
C GLY A 149 -5.20 -11.98 9.61
N ARG A 150 -6.38 -12.52 9.97
CA ARG A 150 -6.58 -13.19 11.28
C ARG A 150 -5.63 -14.40 11.45
N GLY A 151 -5.42 -15.15 10.38
CA GLY A 151 -4.47 -16.27 10.40
C GLY A 151 -3.03 -15.81 10.62
N TRP A 152 -2.63 -14.70 10.03
CA TRP A 152 -1.29 -14.13 10.20
C TRP A 152 -1.02 -13.61 11.61
N LEU A 153 -2.05 -13.15 12.33
CA LEU A 153 -1.94 -12.69 13.72
C LEU A 153 -1.98 -13.84 14.74
N ALA A 154 -2.03 -15.11 14.32
CA ALA A 154 -2.02 -16.26 15.24
C ALA A 154 -0.70 -16.37 16.04
N ASP A 155 0.41 -15.89 15.47
CA ASP A 155 1.67 -15.71 16.18
C ASP A 155 1.75 -14.22 16.65
N PRO A 156 1.73 -13.98 17.98
CA PRO A 156 1.72 -12.61 18.53
C PRO A 156 3.01 -11.83 18.28
N ASP A 157 4.12 -12.50 18.00
CA ASP A 157 5.43 -11.88 17.81
C ASP A 157 5.71 -11.56 16.32
N THR A 158 4.77 -11.90 15.43
CA THR A 158 4.94 -11.68 14.00
C THR A 158 5.05 -10.18 13.66
N LEU A 159 5.99 -9.83 12.78
CA LEU A 159 6.16 -8.48 12.25
C LEU A 159 5.59 -8.43 10.83
N ILE A 160 4.35 -7.96 10.71
CA ILE A 160 3.66 -7.85 9.41
C ILE A 160 3.10 -6.44 9.21
N ALA A 161 3.30 -5.88 8.01
CA ALA A 161 2.67 -4.65 7.55
C ALA A 161 1.80 -4.90 6.31
N LEU A 162 0.55 -4.43 6.35
CA LEU A 162 -0.39 -4.37 5.24
C LEU A 162 -0.46 -2.93 4.78
N VAL A 163 0.22 -2.59 3.68
CA VAL A 163 0.36 -1.20 3.23
C VAL A 163 -0.09 -1.05 1.77
N GLY A 164 -0.62 0.10 1.43
CA GLY A 164 -1.00 0.34 0.04
C GLY A 164 -2.13 1.32 -0.15
N ASP A 165 -2.63 1.31 -1.38
CA ASP A 165 -3.85 1.98 -1.78
C ASP A 165 -5.06 1.09 -1.43
N TRP A 166 -5.73 1.46 -0.36
CA TRP A 166 -6.91 0.74 0.13
C TRP A 166 -8.18 1.10 -0.62
N ASN A 167 -8.14 2.17 -1.43
CA ASN A 167 -9.31 2.67 -2.14
C ASN A 167 -10.55 2.87 -1.24
N VAL A 168 -10.36 3.11 0.06
CA VAL A 168 -11.40 3.40 1.05
C VAL A 168 -11.00 4.67 1.80
N ALA A 169 -11.94 5.60 1.95
CA ALA A 169 -11.85 6.74 2.85
C ALA A 169 -12.70 6.44 4.10
N PRO A 170 -12.09 5.92 5.18
CA PRO A 170 -12.84 5.34 6.29
C PRO A 170 -13.63 6.35 7.13
N LEU A 171 -13.22 7.62 7.15
CA LEU A 171 -13.89 8.69 7.90
C LEU A 171 -14.32 9.82 6.96
N ASP A 172 -15.25 10.66 7.42
CA ASP A 172 -15.73 11.81 6.65
C ASP A 172 -14.61 12.83 6.38
N GLU A 173 -13.67 12.97 7.31
CA GLU A 173 -12.49 13.82 7.19
C GLU A 173 -11.44 13.31 6.19
N ASP A 174 -11.55 12.06 5.73
CA ASP A 174 -10.66 11.48 4.72
C ASP A 174 -11.02 11.89 3.30
N VAL A 175 -12.07 12.67 3.12
CA VAL A 175 -12.46 13.30 1.85
C VAL A 175 -12.67 14.79 2.05
N TRP A 176 -12.42 15.56 0.99
CA TRP A 176 -12.50 17.01 1.02
C TRP A 176 -13.90 17.58 1.23
N ASP A 177 -14.96 16.85 0.83
CA ASP A 177 -16.38 17.21 1.00
C ASP A 177 -17.24 15.96 0.81
N MET A 178 -17.88 15.46 1.87
CA MET A 178 -18.74 14.28 1.82
C MET A 178 -19.90 14.42 0.83
N SER A 179 -20.42 15.62 0.61
CA SER A 179 -21.51 15.83 -0.34
C SER A 179 -21.11 15.53 -1.79
N ALA A 180 -19.81 15.66 -2.12
CA ALA A 180 -19.28 15.33 -3.43
C ALA A 180 -19.13 13.81 -3.67
N PHE A 181 -19.27 13.02 -2.63
CA PHE A 181 -19.15 11.55 -2.66
C PHE A 181 -20.47 10.82 -2.40
N GLU A 182 -21.60 11.53 -2.36
CA GLU A 182 -22.90 10.92 -2.20
C GLU A 182 -23.17 9.87 -3.31
N GLY A 183 -23.43 8.62 -2.92
CA GLY A 183 -23.59 7.51 -3.85
C GLY A 183 -22.31 7.03 -4.57
N ALA A 184 -21.15 7.53 -4.18
CA ALA A 184 -19.86 7.11 -4.74
C ALA A 184 -19.24 5.94 -3.96
N THR A 185 -18.26 5.27 -4.59
CA THR A 185 -17.35 4.33 -3.91
C THR A 185 -16.38 5.08 -2.98
N HIS A 186 -15.59 4.36 -2.23
CA HIS A 186 -14.59 4.80 -1.23
C HIS A 186 -15.19 5.21 0.11
N VAL A 187 -16.44 5.69 0.16
CA VAL A 187 -17.08 6.24 1.37
C VAL A 187 -18.33 5.48 1.80
N SER A 188 -18.73 4.44 1.07
CA SER A 188 -19.94 3.68 1.40
C SER A 188 -19.78 2.93 2.74
N ALA A 189 -20.90 2.73 3.45
CA ALA A 189 -20.86 2.03 4.74
C ALA A 189 -20.23 0.62 4.65
N PRO A 190 -20.54 -0.23 3.63
CA PRO A 190 -19.88 -1.54 3.52
C PRO A 190 -18.37 -1.47 3.31
N GLU A 191 -17.85 -0.47 2.57
CA GLU A 191 -16.40 -0.29 2.39
C GLU A 191 -15.73 0.12 3.71
N ARG A 192 -16.34 1.07 4.44
CA ARG A 192 -15.85 1.53 5.73
C ARG A 192 -15.89 0.43 6.80
N GLU A 193 -16.95 -0.38 6.81
CA GLU A 193 -17.07 -1.55 7.69
C GLU A 193 -15.98 -2.59 7.37
N ALA A 194 -15.74 -2.89 6.09
CA ALA A 194 -14.69 -3.81 5.66
C ALA A 194 -13.29 -3.31 6.05
N PHE A 195 -13.03 -2.00 5.95
CA PHE A 195 -11.77 -1.41 6.41
C PHE A 195 -11.63 -1.46 7.94
N ALA A 196 -12.70 -1.14 8.68
CA ALA A 196 -12.69 -1.16 10.15
C ALA A 196 -12.55 -2.58 10.73
N ALA A 197 -12.93 -3.62 9.98
CA ALA A 197 -12.79 -5.01 10.40
C ALA A 197 -11.34 -5.39 10.72
N PHE A 198 -10.36 -4.82 10.05
CA PHE A 198 -8.94 -5.08 10.35
C PHE A 198 -8.58 -4.64 11.78
N ALA A 199 -9.03 -3.45 12.20
CA ALA A 199 -8.80 -3.00 13.58
C ALA A 199 -9.56 -3.87 14.60
N ALA A 200 -10.77 -4.31 14.27
CA ALA A 200 -11.55 -5.23 15.12
C ALA A 200 -10.89 -6.61 15.25
N ASP A 201 -10.17 -7.06 14.22
CA ASP A 201 -9.40 -8.30 14.20
C ASP A 201 -8.04 -8.19 14.91
N GLY A 202 -7.63 -6.99 15.35
CA GLY A 202 -6.40 -6.76 16.12
C GLY A 202 -5.25 -6.08 15.36
N TRP A 203 -5.43 -5.76 14.08
CA TRP A 203 -4.48 -4.94 13.33
C TRP A 203 -4.50 -3.49 13.83
N VAL A 204 -3.37 -2.82 13.80
CA VAL A 204 -3.23 -1.41 14.21
C VAL A 204 -2.95 -0.53 12.99
N GLU A 205 -3.86 0.39 12.68
CA GLU A 205 -3.58 1.44 11.68
C GLU A 205 -2.65 2.48 12.30
N VAL A 206 -1.39 2.53 11.82
CA VAL A 206 -0.30 3.25 12.49
C VAL A 206 -0.10 4.69 12.02
N THR A 207 -0.86 5.14 11.03
CA THR A 207 -0.66 6.48 10.45
C THR A 207 -1.68 7.51 10.94
N ARG A 208 -2.88 7.11 11.37
CA ARG A 208 -4.01 7.99 11.73
C ARG A 208 -3.65 9.02 12.81
N ASP A 209 -3.07 8.56 13.90
CA ASP A 209 -2.75 9.42 15.05
C ASP A 209 -1.50 10.30 14.84
N ARG A 210 -0.80 10.12 13.71
CA ARG A 210 0.47 10.79 13.39
C ARG A 210 0.34 11.80 12.27
N VAL A 211 -0.51 11.51 11.27
CA VAL A 211 -0.68 12.35 10.07
C VAL A 211 -2.15 12.43 9.67
N THR A 212 -2.57 13.58 9.14
CA THR A 212 -3.97 13.86 8.76
C THR A 212 -4.11 14.34 7.32
N ASN A 213 -3.02 14.40 6.55
CA ASN A 213 -3.04 14.88 5.17
C ASN A 213 -3.74 13.87 4.25
N TYR A 214 -4.29 14.35 3.16
CA TYR A 214 -4.71 13.49 2.05
C TYR A 214 -3.50 12.84 1.38
N THR A 215 -3.75 11.69 0.73
CA THR A 215 -2.74 10.93 0.00
C THR A 215 -2.98 10.91 -1.50
N TYR A 216 -4.18 11.29 -1.95
CA TYR A 216 -4.62 11.26 -3.34
C TYR A 216 -5.31 12.57 -3.75
N TRP A 217 -5.06 13.03 -5.00
CA TRP A 217 -5.76 14.13 -5.67
C TRP A 217 -5.88 13.84 -7.16
N ASP A 218 -7.10 13.72 -7.67
CA ASP A 218 -7.37 13.56 -9.10
C ASP A 218 -6.62 14.63 -9.93
N TYR A 219 -6.15 14.25 -11.11
CA TYR A 219 -5.49 15.18 -12.04
C TYR A 219 -6.42 16.27 -12.57
N GLN A 220 -7.73 15.98 -12.61
CA GLN A 220 -8.73 16.85 -13.19
C GLN A 220 -9.16 17.98 -12.22
N LYS A 221 -9.82 19.02 -12.77
CA LYS A 221 -10.51 20.06 -12.01
C LYS A 221 -9.62 20.85 -11.03
N LEU A 222 -8.30 20.82 -11.20
CA LEU A 222 -7.34 21.46 -10.30
C LEU A 222 -7.49 20.98 -8.83
N ARG A 223 -7.76 19.69 -8.61
CA ARG A 223 -8.01 19.14 -7.28
C ARG A 223 -6.85 19.37 -6.31
N PHE A 224 -5.61 19.16 -6.75
CA PHE A 224 -4.45 19.34 -5.88
C PHE A 224 -4.24 20.79 -5.42
N PRO A 225 -4.25 21.84 -6.29
CA PRO A 225 -4.15 23.22 -5.84
C PRO A 225 -5.26 23.66 -4.88
N LYS A 226 -6.47 23.12 -5.04
CA LYS A 226 -7.61 23.40 -4.16
C LYS A 226 -7.60 22.59 -2.88
N ASN A 227 -6.69 21.62 -2.76
CA ASN A 227 -6.66 20.61 -1.71
C ASN A 227 -7.94 19.74 -1.62
N GLU A 228 -8.58 19.51 -2.76
CA GLU A 228 -9.74 18.62 -2.87
C GLU A 228 -9.27 17.18 -3.06
N GLY A 229 -8.82 16.56 -1.98
CA GLY A 229 -8.17 15.24 -1.96
C GLY A 229 -8.94 14.18 -1.19
N MET A 230 -8.34 12.99 -1.15
CA MET A 230 -8.76 11.87 -0.33
C MET A 230 -7.55 11.28 0.41
N ARG A 231 -7.79 10.68 1.56
CA ARG A 231 -6.84 9.82 2.23
C ARG A 231 -7.31 8.38 2.07
N ILE A 232 -6.61 7.63 1.22
CA ILE A 232 -6.96 6.26 0.84
C ILE A 232 -5.77 5.31 0.85
N ASP A 233 -4.58 5.81 1.20
CA ASP A 233 -3.37 5.03 1.38
C ASP A 233 -3.05 4.93 2.88
N PHE A 234 -2.89 3.71 3.39
CA PHE A 234 -2.75 3.42 4.82
C PHE A 234 -1.73 2.31 5.08
N ALA A 235 -1.33 2.20 6.35
CA ALA A 235 -0.50 1.13 6.87
C ALA A 235 -1.15 0.51 8.11
N TYR A 236 -1.60 -0.74 7.99
CA TYR A 236 -1.96 -1.60 9.11
C TYR A 236 -0.77 -2.46 9.48
N CYS A 237 -0.44 -2.51 10.76
CA CYS A 237 0.64 -3.32 11.29
C CYS A 237 0.10 -4.36 12.29
N SER A 238 0.77 -5.51 12.38
CA SER A 238 0.58 -6.43 13.50
C SER A 238 0.90 -5.73 14.82
N PRO A 239 0.33 -6.14 15.97
CA PRO A 239 0.57 -5.48 17.26
C PRO A 239 2.05 -5.36 17.61
N ALA A 240 2.84 -6.43 17.39
CA ALA A 240 4.28 -6.43 17.66
C ALA A 240 5.03 -5.38 16.81
N LEU A 241 4.69 -5.25 15.53
CA LEU A 241 5.29 -4.24 14.66
C LEU A 241 4.79 -2.83 15.04
N ALA A 242 3.49 -2.67 15.31
CA ALA A 242 2.90 -1.37 15.67
C ALA A 242 3.53 -0.79 16.95
N ALA A 243 3.88 -1.64 17.91
CA ALA A 243 4.57 -1.22 19.15
C ALA A 243 5.96 -0.60 18.88
N ARG A 244 6.56 -0.89 17.73
CA ARG A 244 7.86 -0.39 17.30
C ARG A 244 7.77 0.84 16.39
N VAL A 245 6.57 1.26 15.97
CA VAL A 245 6.39 2.44 15.11
C VAL A 245 6.65 3.72 15.88
N SER A 246 7.70 4.45 15.47
CA SER A 246 8.12 5.71 16.08
C SER A 246 7.64 6.96 15.33
N GLY A 247 7.28 6.84 14.06
CA GLY A 247 6.83 7.98 13.26
C GLY A 247 6.04 7.62 12.01
N ALA A 248 5.30 8.60 11.48
CA ALA A 248 4.72 8.51 10.13
C ALA A 248 4.74 9.88 9.44
N GLN A 249 4.82 9.88 8.12
CA GLN A 249 4.81 11.09 7.29
C GLN A 249 4.02 10.84 5.99
N ILE A 250 3.43 11.90 5.45
CA ILE A 250 2.88 11.92 4.09
C ILE A 250 3.69 12.95 3.29
N ASP A 251 4.42 12.50 2.27
CA ASP A 251 5.24 13.38 1.44
C ASP A 251 4.39 14.04 0.34
N ARG A 252 3.61 15.05 0.74
CA ARG A 252 2.72 15.79 -0.15
C ARG A 252 3.47 16.47 -1.32
N ASP A 253 4.76 16.71 -1.18
CA ASP A 253 5.56 17.40 -2.19
C ASP A 253 5.76 16.52 -3.43
N GLU A 254 5.65 15.20 -3.31
CA GLU A 254 5.65 14.27 -4.45
C GLU A 254 4.43 14.44 -5.38
N ARG A 255 3.39 15.16 -4.98
CA ARG A 255 2.29 15.55 -5.88
C ARG A 255 2.63 16.76 -6.76
N LYS A 256 3.74 17.47 -6.50
CA LYS A 256 4.15 18.66 -7.24
C LYS A 256 4.98 18.32 -8.48
N GLY A 257 4.91 19.20 -9.46
CA GLY A 257 5.74 19.12 -10.66
C GLY A 257 5.20 18.21 -11.77
N LYS A 258 5.91 18.21 -12.90
CA LYS A 258 5.54 17.44 -14.09
C LYS A 258 5.74 15.93 -13.83
N GLY A 259 4.79 15.13 -14.27
CA GLY A 259 4.89 13.67 -14.17
C GLY A 259 4.60 13.10 -12.77
N ALA A 260 4.13 13.90 -11.81
CA ALA A 260 3.73 13.41 -10.50
C ALA A 260 2.63 12.34 -10.59
N SER A 261 2.62 11.38 -9.65
CA SER A 261 1.47 10.51 -9.43
C SER A 261 0.31 11.33 -8.86
N ASP A 262 -0.91 10.84 -9.00
CA ASP A 262 -2.09 11.37 -8.29
C ASP A 262 -2.08 11.01 -6.79
N HIS A 263 -1.29 10.01 -6.39
CA HIS A 263 -0.98 9.69 -5.01
C HIS A 263 0.39 10.21 -4.57
N VAL A 264 0.59 10.27 -3.27
CA VAL A 264 1.86 10.61 -2.63
C VAL A 264 2.29 9.52 -1.65
N PRO A 265 3.60 9.39 -1.35
CA PRO A 265 4.09 8.40 -0.42
C PRO A 265 3.56 8.59 1.00
N VAL A 266 3.20 7.48 1.63
CA VAL A 266 3.00 7.37 3.09
C VAL A 266 4.20 6.61 3.65
N ILE A 267 4.92 7.23 4.59
CA ILE A 267 6.18 6.76 5.15
C ILE A 267 5.96 6.40 6.61
N VAL A 268 6.54 5.31 7.07
CA VAL A 268 6.48 4.85 8.46
C VAL A 268 7.89 4.57 8.95
N ASP A 269 8.22 5.11 10.13
CA ASP A 269 9.46 4.88 10.85
C ASP A 269 9.26 3.82 11.94
N VAL A 270 10.20 2.88 12.06
CA VAL A 270 10.18 1.75 13.00
C VAL A 270 11.53 1.65 13.68
N ASP A 271 11.52 1.54 15.01
CA ASP A 271 12.71 1.43 15.90
C ASP A 271 12.96 -0.01 16.34
#